data_173dc7184e8503aee7717e08f2f7d2b8
#
_entry.id   173dc7184e8503aee7717e08f2f7d2b8
#
_cell.length_a   1.000
_cell.length_b   1.000
_cell.length_c   1.000
_cell.angle_alpha   90.00
_cell.angle_beta   90.00
_cell.angle_gamma   90.00
#
_symmetry.space_group_name_H-M   'P 1'
#
loop_
_entity.id
_entity.type
_entity.pdbx_description
1 polymer ?
#
loop_
_entity_poly.entity_id
_entity_poly.type
_entity_poly.pdbx_seq_one_letter_code
_entity_poly.pdbx_strand_id
1 'polypeptide(L)'
;MPGPVTPMDDDGLVFSCHDEEGVIEVVDDLDTRALYFGTSARQSAMSREEPHRLVLSYTRSMLSGLLFTREPRSALVLGLGGGSLPRFLMHVFPTCRIDVVERRAKVVQVAHDYFQLARSPRLRTHLCDAEVFLREDSGRTYDLVLVDLHDQHGTAPLVTEPGFVASCARRLATRGVLAINVWTDPSERVPPSIHRDHRATFEDRHLALPVTGKWNCILLGLPFTVASYTRKHLDAKAIDLQARLRIEFPQLLADLARANPALRSSYP
;
A
#
# COMPACT_ATOMS: atom_id res chain seq x y z
N MET A 1 8.92 17.02 21.57
CA MET A 1 7.77 16.81 22.47
C MET A 1 6.53 16.82 21.62
N PRO A 2 5.80 15.71 21.45
CA PRO A 2 4.46 15.77 20.86
C PRO A 2 3.56 16.56 21.81
N GLY A 3 2.80 17.50 21.25
CA GLY A 3 1.81 18.29 22.01
C GLY A 3 0.69 17.40 22.56
N PRO A 4 -0.09 17.92 23.55
CA PRO A 4 -1.18 17.15 24.14
C PRO A 4 -2.18 16.74 23.06
N VAL A 5 -2.54 15.46 23.06
CA VAL A 5 -3.61 14.91 22.23
C VAL A 5 -4.90 15.60 22.64
N THR A 6 -5.41 16.49 21.81
CA THR A 6 -6.75 17.04 21.97
C THR A 6 -7.71 15.88 21.76
N PRO A 7 -8.67 15.59 22.68
CA PRO A 7 -9.73 14.63 22.42
C PRO A 7 -10.44 15.08 21.14
N MET A 8 -10.60 14.16 20.17
CA MET A 8 -11.48 14.44 19.05
C MET A 8 -12.89 14.64 19.61
N ASP A 9 -13.57 15.73 19.22
CA ASP A 9 -14.95 15.95 19.57
C ASP A 9 -15.74 14.69 19.24
N ASP A 10 -16.68 14.32 20.12
CA ASP A 10 -17.50 13.09 20.05
C ASP A 10 -18.41 13.03 18.80
N ASP A 11 -18.38 14.08 17.98
CA ASP A 11 -19.10 14.21 16.72
C ASP A 11 -18.47 13.31 15.65
N GLY A 12 -19.14 12.16 15.42
CA GLY A 12 -18.78 11.22 14.35
C GLY A 12 -18.11 9.94 14.82
N LEU A 13 -17.79 9.75 16.11
CA LEU A 13 -17.26 8.49 16.63
C LEU A 13 -18.32 7.38 16.49
N VAL A 14 -18.01 6.37 15.66
CA VAL A 14 -18.88 5.21 15.39
C VAL A 14 -18.53 4.04 16.29
N PHE A 15 -17.24 3.86 16.57
CA PHE A 15 -16.73 2.74 17.36
C PHE A 15 -15.37 3.06 17.94
N SER A 16 -15.13 2.61 19.18
CA SER A 16 -13.82 2.64 19.82
C SER A 16 -13.58 1.36 20.59
N CYS A 17 -12.37 0.84 20.51
CA CYS A 17 -11.90 -0.26 21.34
C CYS A 17 -10.40 -0.17 21.60
N HIS A 18 -9.92 -1.03 22.51
CA HIS A 18 -8.51 -1.21 22.81
C HIS A 18 -8.07 -2.65 22.54
N ASP A 19 -6.83 -2.81 22.11
CA ASP A 19 -6.09 -4.06 22.18
C ASP A 19 -4.69 -3.81 22.79
N GLU A 20 -3.80 -4.77 22.72
CA GLU A 20 -2.45 -4.69 23.29
C GLU A 20 -1.58 -3.60 22.63
N GLU A 21 -1.91 -3.16 21.42
CA GLU A 21 -1.19 -2.14 20.67
C GLU A 21 -1.83 -0.73 20.79
N GLY A 22 -2.91 -0.61 21.54
CA GLY A 22 -3.56 0.66 21.84
C GLY A 22 -4.95 0.82 21.24
N VAL A 23 -5.38 2.07 21.15
CA VAL A 23 -6.74 2.47 20.71
C VAL A 23 -6.96 2.16 19.24
N ILE A 24 -8.17 1.76 18.91
CA ILE A 24 -8.70 1.66 17.54
C ILE A 24 -10.01 2.44 17.51
N GLU A 25 -10.10 3.44 16.66
CA GLU A 25 -11.29 4.30 16.53
C GLU A 25 -11.78 4.31 15.08
N VAL A 26 -13.10 4.23 14.94
CA VAL A 26 -13.80 4.40 13.67
C VAL A 26 -14.64 5.65 13.75
N VAL A 27 -14.39 6.58 12.84
CA VAL A 27 -15.04 7.89 12.82
C VAL A 27 -15.67 8.13 11.45
N ASP A 28 -16.93 8.56 11.45
CA ASP A 28 -17.60 9.05 10.25
C ASP A 28 -17.39 10.56 10.12
N ASP A 29 -16.91 10.98 8.96
CA ASP A 29 -16.74 12.37 8.59
C ASP A 29 -17.36 12.59 7.21
N LEU A 30 -18.44 13.39 7.15
CA LEU A 30 -19.20 13.69 5.95
C LEU A 30 -19.40 12.44 5.06
N ASP A 31 -18.59 12.33 4.00
CA ASP A 31 -18.70 11.28 2.97
C ASP A 31 -17.77 10.09 3.22
N THR A 32 -16.97 10.13 4.30
CA THR A 32 -15.94 9.11 4.57
C THR A 32 -16.07 8.49 5.94
N ARG A 33 -15.68 7.24 6.06
CA ARG A 33 -15.41 6.55 7.31
C ARG A 33 -13.91 6.36 7.44
N ALA A 34 -13.34 6.76 8.56
CA ALA A 34 -11.91 6.74 8.81
C ALA A 34 -11.53 5.85 9.99
N LEU A 35 -10.35 5.25 9.92
CA LEU A 35 -9.72 4.46 10.99
C LEU A 35 -8.57 5.25 11.59
N TYR A 36 -8.48 5.24 12.91
CA TYR A 36 -7.40 5.87 13.68
C TYR A 36 -6.84 4.91 14.73
N PHE A 37 -5.56 5.09 15.07
CA PHE A 37 -4.87 4.34 16.12
C PHE A 37 -4.41 5.28 17.25
N GLY A 38 -5.38 5.92 17.91
CA GLY A 38 -5.14 6.80 19.06
C GLY A 38 -4.35 8.08 18.75
N THR A 39 -4.23 8.46 17.48
CA THR A 39 -3.59 9.70 17.01
C THR A 39 -4.45 10.38 15.97
N SER A 40 -4.17 11.64 15.64
CA SER A 40 -4.86 12.37 14.56
C SER A 40 -4.51 11.86 13.15
N ALA A 41 -3.54 10.95 13.03
CA ALA A 41 -3.15 10.38 11.74
C ALA A 41 -4.18 9.35 11.25
N ARG A 42 -4.81 9.65 10.11
CA ARG A 42 -5.79 8.77 9.47
C ARG A 42 -5.09 7.55 8.87
N GLN A 43 -5.28 6.37 9.48
CA GLN A 43 -4.68 5.11 9.06
C GLN A 43 -5.37 4.51 7.82
N SER A 44 -6.69 4.68 7.73
CA SER A 44 -7.46 4.22 6.57
C SER A 44 -8.67 5.10 6.36
N ALA A 45 -9.21 5.13 5.13
CA ALA A 45 -10.45 5.81 4.83
C ALA A 45 -11.24 5.05 3.75
N MET A 46 -12.57 5.05 3.90
CA MET A 46 -13.52 4.47 2.99
C MET A 46 -14.57 5.51 2.61
N SER A 47 -14.87 5.65 1.32
CA SER A 47 -16.04 6.40 0.89
C SER A 47 -17.30 5.65 1.32
N ARG A 48 -18.27 6.36 1.89
CA ARG A 48 -19.55 5.76 2.30
C ARG A 48 -20.44 5.49 1.11
N GLU A 49 -20.34 6.30 0.07
CA GLU A 49 -21.09 6.16 -1.18
C GLU A 49 -20.49 5.11 -2.12
N GLU A 50 -19.16 5.15 -2.33
CA GLU A 50 -18.40 4.21 -3.18
C GLU A 50 -17.35 3.47 -2.34
N PRO A 51 -17.71 2.47 -1.53
CA PRO A 51 -16.79 1.84 -0.56
C PRO A 51 -15.52 1.24 -1.17
N HIS A 52 -15.60 0.76 -2.42
CA HIS A 52 -14.45 0.20 -3.13
C HIS A 52 -13.47 1.26 -3.65
N ARG A 53 -13.87 2.54 -3.70
CA ARG A 53 -13.00 3.63 -4.19
C ARG A 53 -11.86 3.89 -3.19
N LEU A 54 -10.63 4.05 -3.71
CA LEU A 54 -9.47 4.43 -2.89
C LEU A 54 -9.50 5.94 -2.60
N VAL A 55 -9.76 6.28 -1.33
CA VAL A 55 -9.89 7.68 -0.87
C VAL A 55 -8.50 8.31 -0.69
N LEU A 56 -7.60 7.61 0.00
CA LEU A 56 -6.27 8.14 0.31
C LEU A 56 -5.35 8.07 -0.91
N SER A 57 -4.68 9.19 -1.21
CA SER A 57 -3.83 9.29 -2.41
C SER A 57 -2.68 8.28 -2.42
N TYR A 58 -2.10 7.98 -1.25
CA TYR A 58 -1.01 7.01 -1.19
C TYR A 58 -1.45 5.60 -1.62
N THR A 59 -2.68 5.18 -1.28
CA THR A 59 -3.20 3.86 -1.71
C THR A 59 -3.35 3.78 -3.22
N ARG A 60 -3.73 4.88 -3.88
CA ARG A 60 -3.74 4.96 -5.34
C ARG A 60 -2.32 4.92 -5.91
N SER A 61 -1.39 5.65 -5.28
CA SER A 61 0.02 5.65 -5.68
C SER A 61 0.68 4.26 -5.54
N MET A 62 0.32 3.46 -4.54
CA MET A 62 0.79 2.07 -4.39
C MET A 62 0.43 1.20 -5.61
N LEU A 63 -0.67 1.51 -6.29
CA LEU A 63 -1.08 0.78 -7.49
C LEU A 63 -0.34 1.22 -8.76
N SER A 64 0.55 2.23 -8.70
CA SER A 64 1.38 2.61 -9.84
C SER A 64 2.25 1.45 -10.37
N GLY A 65 2.53 0.45 -9.54
CA GLY A 65 3.18 -0.79 -9.96
C GLY A 65 2.44 -1.53 -11.09
N LEU A 66 1.13 -1.34 -11.23
CA LEU A 66 0.33 -1.92 -12.32
C LEU A 66 0.77 -1.43 -13.71
N LEU A 67 1.47 -0.30 -13.80
CA LEU A 67 2.09 0.17 -15.05
C LEU A 67 3.13 -0.83 -15.59
N PHE A 68 3.76 -1.61 -14.72
CA PHE A 68 4.94 -2.43 -15.02
C PHE A 68 4.65 -3.94 -15.01
N THR A 69 3.44 -4.36 -14.69
CA THR A 69 3.03 -5.77 -14.66
C THR A 69 1.76 -6.01 -15.46
N ARG A 70 1.39 -7.27 -15.62
CA ARG A 70 0.10 -7.67 -16.19
C ARG A 70 -1.01 -7.47 -15.16
N GLU A 71 -2.25 -7.73 -15.56
CA GLU A 71 -3.37 -7.81 -14.63
C GLU A 71 -3.10 -8.88 -13.57
N PRO A 72 -3.14 -8.53 -12.26
CA PRO A 72 -2.74 -9.46 -11.21
C PRO A 72 -3.81 -10.55 -11.01
N ARG A 73 -3.35 -11.79 -10.87
CA ARG A 73 -4.18 -12.94 -10.47
C ARG A 73 -3.97 -13.33 -9.02
N SER A 74 -2.90 -12.82 -8.43
CA SER A 74 -2.55 -13.02 -7.02
C SER A 74 -1.95 -11.75 -6.44
N ALA A 75 -2.37 -11.40 -5.23
CA ALA A 75 -1.84 -10.27 -4.49
C ALA A 75 -1.56 -10.64 -3.03
N LEU A 76 -0.48 -10.14 -2.48
CA LEU A 76 -0.16 -10.14 -1.06
C LEU A 76 -0.24 -8.70 -0.55
N VAL A 77 -0.97 -8.49 0.52
CA VAL A 77 -1.05 -7.21 1.21
C VAL A 77 -0.54 -7.40 2.63
N LEU A 78 0.55 -6.76 2.99
CA LEU A 78 1.09 -6.71 4.34
C LEU A 78 0.57 -5.45 5.02
N GLY A 79 -0.27 -5.64 6.04
CA GLY A 79 -1.08 -4.61 6.69
C GLY A 79 -2.48 -4.52 6.07
N LEU A 80 -3.50 -4.47 6.94
CA LEU A 80 -4.92 -4.44 6.54
C LEU A 80 -5.53 -3.05 6.68
N GLY A 81 -5.38 -2.44 7.84
CA GLY A 81 -6.13 -1.24 8.20
C GLY A 81 -7.63 -1.42 8.00
N GLY A 82 -8.31 -0.46 7.39
CA GLY A 82 -9.74 -0.57 7.01
C GLY A 82 -10.00 -1.40 5.74
N GLY A 83 -9.03 -2.15 5.24
CA GLY A 83 -9.20 -3.05 4.10
C GLY A 83 -9.36 -2.35 2.75
N SER A 84 -8.86 -1.11 2.59
CA SER A 84 -9.03 -0.33 1.35
C SER A 84 -8.41 -1.03 0.14
N LEU A 85 -7.16 -1.48 0.25
CA LEU A 85 -6.46 -2.16 -0.84
C LEU A 85 -7.11 -3.50 -1.22
N PRO A 86 -7.33 -4.46 -0.30
CA PRO A 86 -7.96 -5.72 -0.67
C PRO A 86 -9.39 -5.55 -1.19
N ARG A 87 -10.19 -4.62 -0.63
CA ARG A 87 -11.54 -4.33 -1.12
C ARG A 87 -11.53 -3.80 -2.56
N PHE A 88 -10.63 -2.85 -2.86
CA PHE A 88 -10.44 -2.34 -4.21
C PHE A 88 -10.02 -3.47 -5.17
N LEU A 89 -8.97 -4.23 -4.84
CA LEU A 89 -8.47 -5.32 -5.69
C LEU A 89 -9.55 -6.38 -5.97
N MET A 90 -10.35 -6.76 -4.96
CA MET A 90 -11.48 -7.69 -5.16
C MET A 90 -12.53 -7.16 -6.12
N HIS A 91 -12.77 -5.85 -6.10
CA HIS A 91 -13.76 -5.20 -6.96
C HIS A 91 -13.28 -5.12 -8.41
N VAL A 92 -12.04 -4.67 -8.64
CA VAL A 92 -11.54 -4.40 -10.00
C VAL A 92 -10.92 -5.61 -10.70
N PHE A 93 -10.46 -6.61 -9.93
CA PHE A 93 -9.86 -7.84 -10.44
C PHE A 93 -10.62 -9.07 -9.95
N PRO A 94 -11.73 -9.46 -10.60
CA PRO A 94 -12.63 -10.51 -10.10
C PRO A 94 -11.99 -11.90 -10.04
N THR A 95 -10.87 -12.13 -10.73
CA THR A 95 -10.12 -13.40 -10.69
C THR A 95 -8.92 -13.37 -9.73
N CYS A 96 -8.58 -12.20 -9.16
CA CYS A 96 -7.44 -12.05 -8.26
C CYS A 96 -7.71 -12.73 -6.91
N ARG A 97 -6.77 -13.57 -6.46
CA ARG A 97 -6.73 -14.12 -5.10
C ARG A 97 -5.84 -13.22 -4.25
N ILE A 98 -6.29 -12.91 -3.05
CA ILE A 98 -5.65 -11.95 -2.18
C ILE A 98 -5.36 -12.61 -0.84
N ASP A 99 -4.09 -12.65 -0.48
CA ASP A 99 -3.65 -12.95 0.89
C ASP A 99 -3.35 -11.62 1.60
N VAL A 100 -3.92 -11.43 2.78
CA VAL A 100 -3.68 -10.26 3.63
C VAL A 100 -3.05 -10.74 4.93
N VAL A 101 -2.01 -10.07 5.38
CA VAL A 101 -1.37 -10.32 6.67
C VAL A 101 -1.63 -9.14 7.59
N GLU A 102 -2.26 -9.42 8.72
CA GLU A 102 -2.56 -8.43 9.76
C GLU A 102 -2.32 -9.08 11.13
N ARG A 103 -1.60 -8.38 12.02
CA ARG A 103 -1.27 -8.93 13.34
C ARG A 103 -2.34 -8.66 14.40
N ARG A 104 -3.11 -7.58 14.23
CA ARG A 104 -4.14 -7.13 15.18
C ARG A 104 -5.50 -7.74 14.86
N ALA A 105 -5.97 -8.72 15.63
CA ALA A 105 -7.27 -9.36 15.44
C ALA A 105 -8.44 -8.35 15.46
N LYS A 106 -8.33 -7.29 16.28
CA LYS A 106 -9.32 -6.23 16.35
C LYS A 106 -9.39 -5.42 15.06
N VAL A 107 -8.27 -5.16 14.40
CA VAL A 107 -8.24 -4.47 13.09
C VAL A 107 -8.96 -5.31 12.03
N VAL A 108 -8.73 -6.65 12.01
CA VAL A 108 -9.45 -7.56 11.11
C VAL A 108 -10.95 -7.51 11.37
N GLN A 109 -11.38 -7.56 12.63
CA GLN A 109 -12.79 -7.46 13.00
C GLN A 109 -13.39 -6.13 12.53
N VAL A 110 -12.74 -5.00 12.82
CA VAL A 110 -13.17 -3.65 12.45
C VAL A 110 -13.27 -3.49 10.93
N ALA A 111 -12.34 -4.05 10.16
CA ALA A 111 -12.40 -4.02 8.70
C ALA A 111 -13.65 -4.69 8.14
N HIS A 112 -14.07 -5.82 8.72
CA HIS A 112 -15.30 -6.51 8.32
C HIS A 112 -16.55 -5.78 8.79
N ASP A 113 -16.61 -5.35 10.06
CA ASP A 113 -17.82 -4.86 10.70
C ASP A 113 -18.14 -3.41 10.29
N TYR A 114 -17.11 -2.59 10.09
CA TYR A 114 -17.28 -1.16 9.85
C TYR A 114 -16.82 -0.69 8.46
N PHE A 115 -15.88 -1.38 7.80
CA PHE A 115 -15.33 -0.96 6.51
C PHE A 115 -15.79 -1.83 5.34
N GLN A 116 -16.86 -2.58 5.48
CA GLN A 116 -17.47 -3.37 4.40
C GLN A 116 -16.46 -4.30 3.68
N LEU A 117 -15.45 -4.81 4.39
CA LEU A 117 -14.57 -5.82 3.83
C LEU A 117 -15.33 -7.14 3.74
N ALA A 118 -15.71 -7.53 2.53
CA ALA A 118 -16.51 -8.73 2.33
C ALA A 118 -15.71 -10.00 2.64
N ARG A 119 -16.35 -10.98 3.29
CA ARG A 119 -15.83 -12.35 3.36
C ARG A 119 -15.93 -12.98 1.98
N SER A 120 -14.83 -13.52 1.48
CA SER A 120 -14.78 -14.09 0.12
C SER A 120 -13.80 -15.25 0.07
N PRO A 121 -14.07 -16.33 -0.71
CA PRO A 121 -13.11 -17.40 -0.93
C PRO A 121 -11.82 -16.91 -1.65
N ARG A 122 -11.86 -15.72 -2.24
CA ARG A 122 -10.70 -15.07 -2.88
C ARG A 122 -9.85 -14.24 -1.91
N LEU A 123 -10.36 -13.95 -0.71
CA LEU A 123 -9.67 -13.18 0.32
C LEU A 123 -9.33 -14.11 1.49
N ARG A 124 -8.04 -14.30 1.74
CA ARG A 124 -7.55 -15.01 2.91
C ARG A 124 -6.83 -14.02 3.83
N THR A 125 -7.26 -13.94 5.06
CA THR A 125 -6.60 -13.14 6.11
C THR A 125 -5.75 -14.07 6.98
N HIS A 126 -4.46 -13.74 7.10
CA HIS A 126 -3.50 -14.39 7.98
C HIS A 126 -3.32 -13.52 9.23
N LEU A 127 -3.76 -14.01 10.37
CA LEU A 127 -3.61 -13.32 11.65
C LEU A 127 -2.25 -13.66 12.24
N CYS A 128 -1.21 -12.97 11.81
CA CYS A 128 0.16 -13.12 12.29
C CYS A 128 1.00 -11.89 11.96
N ASP A 129 2.20 -11.81 12.52
CA ASP A 129 3.18 -10.81 12.15
C ASP A 129 3.69 -11.02 10.72
N ALA A 130 3.95 -9.92 10.01
CA ALA A 130 4.42 -9.95 8.63
C ALA A 130 5.80 -10.63 8.49
N GLU A 131 6.67 -10.49 9.48
CA GLU A 131 7.98 -11.16 9.51
C GLU A 131 7.80 -12.69 9.57
N VAL A 132 6.91 -13.18 10.44
CA VAL A 132 6.59 -14.59 10.56
C VAL A 132 6.07 -15.13 9.23
N PHE A 133 5.09 -14.45 8.63
CA PHE A 133 4.55 -14.83 7.33
C PHE A 133 5.61 -14.89 6.23
N LEU A 134 6.50 -13.89 6.17
CA LEU A 134 7.55 -13.83 5.16
C LEU A 134 8.64 -14.91 5.33
N ARG A 135 8.87 -15.39 6.56
CA ARG A 135 9.82 -16.48 6.85
C ARG A 135 9.29 -17.86 6.45
N GLU A 136 7.98 -18.05 6.47
CA GLU A 136 7.38 -19.32 6.06
C GLU A 136 7.70 -19.63 4.60
N ASP A 137 8.28 -20.80 4.33
CA ASP A 137 8.51 -21.28 2.96
C ASP A 137 7.23 -21.96 2.43
N SER A 138 6.25 -21.15 2.08
CA SER A 138 4.98 -21.65 1.50
C SER A 138 5.06 -21.94 0.00
N GLY A 139 6.18 -21.60 -0.66
CA GLY A 139 6.33 -21.67 -2.11
C GLY A 139 5.37 -20.74 -2.90
N ARG A 140 4.55 -19.94 -2.20
CA ARG A 140 3.59 -19.03 -2.85
C ARG A 140 4.28 -17.77 -3.31
N THR A 141 3.99 -17.38 -4.56
CA THR A 141 4.43 -16.11 -5.14
C THR A 141 3.23 -15.32 -5.66
N TYR A 142 3.42 -14.00 -5.76
CA TYR A 142 2.34 -13.06 -6.07
C TYR A 142 2.71 -12.14 -7.21
N ASP A 143 1.71 -11.81 -8.04
CA ASP A 143 1.87 -10.81 -9.11
C ASP A 143 2.00 -9.39 -8.55
N LEU A 144 1.44 -9.16 -7.34
CA LEU A 144 1.49 -7.87 -6.67
C LEU A 144 1.74 -8.09 -5.17
N VAL A 145 2.79 -7.48 -4.64
CA VAL A 145 3.08 -7.42 -3.21
C VAL A 145 3.00 -5.97 -2.77
N LEU A 146 2.04 -5.67 -1.88
CA LEU A 146 1.79 -4.35 -1.34
C LEU A 146 2.15 -4.34 0.15
N VAL A 147 3.08 -3.47 0.54
CA VAL A 147 3.51 -3.31 1.93
C VAL A 147 2.99 -1.98 2.45
N ASP A 148 2.04 -2.04 3.37
CA ASP A 148 1.40 -0.89 4.02
C ASP A 148 1.42 -1.08 5.54
N LEU A 149 2.63 -1.27 6.08
CA LEU A 149 2.87 -1.52 7.50
C LEU A 149 3.15 -0.21 8.23
N HIS A 150 2.15 0.27 8.95
CA HIS A 150 2.22 1.49 9.73
C HIS A 150 1.70 1.25 11.15
N ASP A 151 2.26 1.99 12.09
CA ASP A 151 1.77 2.11 13.47
C ASP A 151 1.44 3.57 13.78
N GLN A 152 1.17 3.88 15.04
CA GLN A 152 0.88 5.23 15.49
C GLN A 152 2.04 6.23 15.32
N HIS A 153 3.25 5.75 15.08
CA HIS A 153 4.47 6.55 14.95
C HIS A 153 4.94 6.72 13.49
N GLY A 154 4.36 5.98 12.56
CA GLY A 154 4.71 6.04 11.14
C GLY A 154 4.96 4.66 10.51
N THR A 155 5.96 4.56 9.63
CA THR A 155 6.35 3.29 9.03
C THR A 155 6.82 2.32 10.11
N ALA A 156 6.26 1.10 10.14
CA ALA A 156 6.60 0.09 11.15
C ALA A 156 8.10 -0.24 11.14
N PRO A 157 8.73 -0.43 12.31
CA PRO A 157 10.17 -0.71 12.42
C PRO A 157 10.66 -1.87 11.54
N LEU A 158 9.84 -2.92 11.38
CA LEU A 158 10.15 -4.06 10.51
C LEU A 158 10.55 -3.67 9.10
N VAL A 159 9.93 -2.62 8.53
CA VAL A 159 10.23 -2.15 7.16
C VAL A 159 11.64 -1.59 7.06
N THR A 160 12.23 -1.16 8.18
CA THR A 160 13.60 -0.63 8.26
C THR A 160 14.67 -1.69 8.47
N GLU A 161 14.26 -2.92 8.80
CA GLU A 161 15.17 -4.02 9.09
C GLU A 161 15.92 -4.49 7.84
N PRO A 162 17.24 -4.76 7.95
CA PRO A 162 18.02 -5.28 6.83
C PRO A 162 17.45 -6.61 6.31
N GLY A 163 17.30 -6.71 4.99
CA GLY A 163 16.79 -7.91 4.32
C GLY A 163 15.26 -8.03 4.30
N PHE A 164 14.52 -7.07 4.86
CA PHE A 164 13.06 -7.06 4.77
C PHE A 164 12.59 -6.98 3.32
N VAL A 165 13.17 -6.08 2.53
CA VAL A 165 12.84 -5.92 1.10
C VAL A 165 13.16 -7.19 0.33
N ALA A 166 14.28 -7.83 0.60
CA ALA A 166 14.66 -9.11 -0.02
C ALA A 166 13.64 -10.22 0.36
N SER A 167 13.13 -10.23 1.60
CA SER A 167 12.09 -11.17 2.03
C SER A 167 10.78 -10.96 1.28
N CYS A 168 10.37 -9.70 1.03
CA CYS A 168 9.23 -9.38 0.19
C CYS A 168 9.49 -9.78 -1.28
N ALA A 169 10.69 -9.54 -1.80
CA ALA A 169 11.06 -9.89 -3.17
C ALA A 169 10.99 -11.40 -3.45
N ARG A 170 11.31 -12.24 -2.47
CA ARG A 170 11.14 -13.71 -2.58
C ARG A 170 9.68 -14.14 -2.76
N ARG A 171 8.74 -13.29 -2.39
CA ARG A 171 7.30 -13.53 -2.59
C ARG A 171 6.78 -13.06 -3.95
N LEU A 172 7.62 -12.47 -4.79
CA LEU A 172 7.21 -12.05 -6.13
C LEU A 172 7.21 -13.21 -7.12
N ALA A 173 6.15 -13.30 -7.92
CA ALA A 173 6.17 -14.08 -9.14
C ALA A 173 7.17 -13.48 -10.14
N THR A 174 7.56 -14.24 -11.18
CA THR A 174 8.58 -13.81 -12.15
C THR A 174 8.30 -12.42 -12.78
N ARG A 175 7.03 -12.05 -12.91
CA ARG A 175 6.58 -10.73 -13.43
C ARG A 175 5.87 -9.91 -12.36
N GLY A 176 6.06 -10.25 -11.10
CA GLY A 176 5.46 -9.56 -9.97
C GLY A 176 6.11 -8.22 -9.69
N VAL A 177 5.37 -7.34 -9.05
CA VAL A 177 5.81 -6.01 -8.62
C VAL A 177 5.64 -5.87 -7.11
N LEU A 178 6.65 -5.29 -6.46
CA LEU A 178 6.60 -4.86 -5.08
C LEU A 178 6.27 -3.38 -5.02
N ALA A 179 5.37 -2.98 -4.12
CA ALA A 179 5.15 -1.59 -3.74
C ALA A 179 5.19 -1.45 -2.21
N ILE A 180 6.08 -0.63 -1.70
CA ILE A 180 6.23 -0.35 -0.27
C ILE A 180 5.83 1.09 -0.01
N ASN A 181 4.84 1.29 0.87
CA ASN A 181 4.50 2.61 1.38
C ASN A 181 5.42 2.97 2.54
N VAL A 182 6.20 4.02 2.39
CA VAL A 182 7.09 4.54 3.42
C VAL A 182 6.59 5.92 3.81
N TRP A 183 6.40 6.14 5.11
CA TRP A 183 6.14 7.48 5.62
C TRP A 183 7.47 8.19 5.87
N THR A 184 7.64 9.36 5.28
CA THR A 184 8.84 10.18 5.39
C THR A 184 8.54 11.40 6.26
N ASP A 185 9.54 11.90 6.99
CA ASP A 185 9.45 13.20 7.64
C ASP A 185 9.55 14.31 6.57
N PRO A 186 8.91 15.49 6.76
CA PRO A 186 9.03 16.63 5.84
C PRO A 186 10.47 17.09 5.60
N SER A 187 11.34 16.92 6.60
CA SER A 187 12.77 17.22 6.56
C SER A 187 13.63 16.07 6.05
N GLU A 188 13.09 14.85 6.03
CA GLU A 188 13.81 13.64 5.67
C GLU A 188 13.17 12.98 4.45
N ARG A 189 14.02 12.56 3.53
CA ARG A 189 13.67 11.65 2.44
C ARG A 189 13.45 10.25 3.03
N VAL A 190 13.03 9.31 2.18
CA VAL A 190 12.98 7.88 2.56
C VAL A 190 14.17 7.51 3.43
N PRO A 191 13.99 6.88 4.60
CA PRO A 191 15.09 6.50 5.48
C PRO A 191 16.21 5.80 4.70
N PRO A 192 17.49 6.20 4.90
CA PRO A 192 18.62 5.68 4.11
C PRO A 192 18.76 4.16 4.18
N SER A 193 18.35 3.53 5.29
CA SER A 193 18.33 2.07 5.46
C SER A 193 17.39 1.40 4.47
N ILE A 194 16.13 1.86 4.40
CA ILE A 194 15.11 1.31 3.48
C ILE A 194 15.55 1.52 2.03
N HIS A 195 16.02 2.72 1.71
CA HIS A 195 16.48 3.03 0.35
C HIS A 195 17.65 2.15 -0.08
N ARG A 196 18.60 1.90 0.83
CA ARG A 196 19.77 1.03 0.58
C ARG A 196 19.35 -0.42 0.36
N ASP A 197 18.51 -0.98 1.24
CA ASP A 197 18.01 -2.35 1.14
C ASP A 197 17.20 -2.57 -0.14
N HIS A 198 16.34 -1.59 -0.48
CA HIS A 198 15.55 -1.62 -1.70
C HIS A 198 16.44 -1.59 -2.96
N ARG A 199 17.45 -0.72 -3.00
CA ARG A 199 18.40 -0.65 -4.11
C ARG A 199 19.28 -1.90 -4.21
N ALA A 200 19.72 -2.44 -3.09
CA ALA A 200 20.51 -3.68 -3.07
C ALA A 200 19.71 -4.88 -3.61
N THR A 201 18.39 -4.90 -3.37
CA THR A 201 17.51 -5.98 -3.82
C THR A 201 17.10 -5.87 -5.29
N PHE A 202 16.83 -4.65 -5.77
CA PHE A 202 16.26 -4.43 -7.11
C PHE A 202 17.22 -3.77 -8.10
N GLU A 203 18.37 -3.22 -7.64
CA GLU A 203 19.38 -2.57 -8.50
C GLU A 203 18.75 -1.49 -9.42
N ASP A 204 18.82 -1.67 -10.75
CA ASP A 204 18.25 -0.81 -11.79
C ASP A 204 16.75 -1.06 -12.04
N ARG A 205 16.14 -1.97 -11.28
CA ARG A 205 14.69 -2.30 -11.34
C ARG A 205 13.88 -1.61 -10.24
N HIS A 206 14.39 -0.54 -9.64
CA HIS A 206 13.70 0.20 -8.59
C HIS A 206 13.26 1.59 -9.05
N LEU A 207 12.10 2.04 -8.53
CA LEU A 207 11.62 3.40 -8.68
C LEU A 207 11.11 3.93 -7.34
N ALA A 208 11.13 5.25 -7.18
CA ALA A 208 10.55 5.94 -6.04
C ALA A 208 9.47 6.93 -6.53
N LEU A 209 8.32 6.92 -5.88
CA LEU A 209 7.20 7.82 -6.18
C LEU A 209 6.83 8.60 -4.91
N PRO A 210 7.33 9.84 -4.72
CA PRO A 210 6.83 10.74 -3.69
C PRO A 210 5.35 11.05 -3.93
N VAL A 211 4.52 10.92 -2.90
CA VAL A 211 3.08 11.20 -3.00
C VAL A 211 2.84 12.70 -2.82
N THR A 212 2.33 13.35 -3.86
CA THR A 212 2.11 14.80 -3.85
C THR A 212 1.23 15.25 -2.70
N GLY A 213 1.70 16.23 -1.91
CA GLY A 213 0.99 16.79 -0.77
C GLY A 213 0.90 15.86 0.45
N LYS A 214 1.67 14.78 0.49
CA LYS A 214 1.77 13.83 1.60
C LYS A 214 3.21 13.52 1.92
N TRP A 215 3.43 12.97 3.10
CA TRP A 215 4.75 12.50 3.56
C TRP A 215 5.00 11.03 3.20
N ASN A 216 4.25 10.51 2.27
CA ASN A 216 4.41 9.15 1.79
C ASN A 216 5.33 9.13 0.57
N CYS A 217 6.16 8.12 0.47
CA CYS A 217 6.90 7.74 -0.72
C CYS A 217 6.66 6.26 -1.02
N ILE A 218 6.25 5.96 -2.24
CA ILE A 218 6.08 4.57 -2.67
C ILE A 218 7.35 4.09 -3.36
N LEU A 219 7.96 3.05 -2.82
CA LEU A 219 9.10 2.38 -3.44
C LEU A 219 8.59 1.20 -4.27
N LEU A 220 8.95 1.17 -5.55
CA LEU A 220 8.58 0.09 -6.46
C LEU A 220 9.79 -0.79 -6.79
N GLY A 221 9.62 -2.11 -6.60
CA GLY A 221 10.52 -3.12 -7.11
C GLY A 221 9.90 -3.78 -8.35
N LEU A 222 10.59 -3.70 -9.49
CA LEU A 222 10.08 -4.07 -10.80
C LEU A 222 10.54 -5.47 -11.24
N PRO A 223 9.78 -6.18 -12.08
CA PRO A 223 10.19 -7.48 -12.62
C PRO A 223 11.32 -7.39 -13.65
N PHE A 224 11.44 -6.25 -14.33
CA PHE A 224 12.44 -6.00 -15.36
C PHE A 224 13.14 -4.67 -15.12
N THR A 225 14.29 -4.47 -15.78
CA THR A 225 15.03 -3.20 -15.74
C THR A 225 14.17 -2.05 -16.27
N VAL A 226 14.37 -0.85 -15.75
CA VAL A 226 13.61 0.34 -16.18
C VAL A 226 13.74 0.58 -17.68
N ALA A 227 14.93 0.31 -18.25
CA ALA A 227 15.20 0.43 -19.68
C ALA A 227 14.35 -0.49 -20.58
N SER A 228 13.75 -1.54 -20.01
CA SER A 228 12.87 -2.47 -20.75
C SER A 228 11.48 -1.88 -21.06
N TYR A 229 11.14 -0.73 -20.50
CA TYR A 229 9.83 -0.10 -20.68
C TYR A 229 9.90 1.11 -21.61
N THR A 230 9.17 1.06 -22.72
CA THR A 230 9.09 2.20 -23.64
C THR A 230 8.02 3.19 -23.20
N ARG A 231 8.26 4.47 -23.43
CA ARG A 231 7.31 5.56 -23.16
C ARG A 231 5.94 5.27 -23.75
N LYS A 232 5.89 5.01 -25.06
CA LYS A 232 4.64 4.75 -25.78
C LYS A 232 3.80 3.64 -25.13
N HIS A 233 4.47 2.58 -24.67
CA HIS A 233 3.78 1.48 -24.01
C HIS A 233 3.21 1.90 -22.65
N LEU A 234 4.01 2.62 -21.84
CA LEU A 234 3.58 3.08 -20.53
C LEU A 234 2.45 4.12 -20.62
N ASP A 235 2.52 5.06 -21.56
CA ASP A 235 1.47 6.07 -21.79
C ASP A 235 0.13 5.39 -22.19
N ALA A 236 0.17 4.46 -23.14
CA ALA A 236 -1.02 3.71 -23.56
C ALA A 236 -1.62 2.92 -22.40
N LYS A 237 -0.77 2.26 -21.61
CA LYS A 237 -1.19 1.49 -20.44
C LYS A 237 -1.75 2.37 -19.33
N ALA A 238 -1.17 3.55 -19.10
CA ALA A 238 -1.67 4.50 -18.11
C ALA A 238 -3.09 4.99 -18.45
N ILE A 239 -3.35 5.26 -19.73
CA ILE A 239 -4.69 5.65 -20.23
C ILE A 239 -5.69 4.50 -20.03
N ASP A 240 -5.33 3.26 -20.42
CA ASP A 240 -6.20 2.07 -20.22
C ASP A 240 -6.52 1.85 -18.73
N LEU A 241 -5.49 1.86 -17.88
CA LEU A 241 -5.67 1.67 -16.44
C LEU A 241 -6.54 2.78 -15.82
N GLN A 242 -6.37 4.04 -16.23
CA GLN A 242 -7.22 5.13 -15.76
C GLN A 242 -8.69 4.91 -16.12
N ALA A 243 -8.97 4.54 -17.36
CA ALA A 243 -10.33 4.29 -17.83
C ALA A 243 -11.01 3.15 -17.06
N ARG A 244 -10.26 2.08 -16.76
CA ARG A 244 -10.77 0.88 -16.09
C ARG A 244 -10.87 1.03 -14.56
N LEU A 245 -9.86 1.66 -13.94
CA LEU A 245 -9.69 1.66 -12.48
C LEU A 245 -10.10 2.98 -11.82
N ARG A 246 -10.35 4.03 -12.62
CA ARG A 246 -10.70 5.39 -12.13
C ARG A 246 -9.64 5.96 -11.19
N ILE A 247 -8.36 5.66 -11.49
CA ILE A 247 -7.16 6.18 -10.81
C ILE A 247 -6.34 6.97 -11.83
N GLU A 248 -5.74 8.06 -11.41
CA GLU A 248 -4.99 9.03 -12.21
C GLU A 248 -3.63 8.52 -12.73
N PHE A 249 -3.60 7.35 -13.39
CA PHE A 249 -2.36 6.69 -13.85
C PHE A 249 -1.47 7.54 -14.76
N PRO A 250 -1.98 8.37 -15.68
CA PRO A 250 -1.13 9.28 -16.45
C PRO A 250 -0.37 10.27 -15.55
N GLN A 251 -1.02 10.78 -14.49
CA GLN A 251 -0.38 11.66 -13.53
C GLN A 251 0.66 10.89 -12.70
N LEU A 252 0.34 9.69 -12.21
CA LEU A 252 1.27 8.83 -11.49
C LEU A 252 2.51 8.50 -12.33
N LEU A 253 2.33 8.23 -13.63
CA LEU A 253 3.44 7.99 -14.56
C LEU A 253 4.31 9.24 -14.75
N ALA A 254 3.70 10.42 -14.86
CA ALA A 254 4.43 11.67 -14.96
C ALA A 254 5.24 11.98 -13.69
N ASP A 255 4.67 11.70 -12.51
CA ASP A 255 5.33 11.88 -11.22
C ASP A 255 6.49 10.88 -11.05
N LEU A 256 6.29 9.62 -11.44
CA LEU A 256 7.36 8.61 -11.49
C LEU A 256 8.51 9.07 -12.39
N ALA A 257 8.21 9.54 -13.61
CA ALA A 257 9.24 10.01 -14.54
C ALA A 257 9.97 11.25 -14.00
N ARG A 258 9.29 12.11 -13.25
CA ARG A 258 9.91 13.29 -12.61
C ARG A 258 10.87 12.87 -11.49
N ALA A 259 10.50 11.89 -10.69
CA ALA A 259 11.29 11.43 -9.55
C ALA A 259 12.45 10.49 -9.92
N ASN A 260 12.40 9.85 -11.11
CA ASN A 260 13.37 8.82 -11.52
C ASN A 260 14.01 9.16 -12.88
N PRO A 261 15.23 9.74 -12.89
CA PRO A 261 15.93 10.10 -14.14
C PRO A 261 16.11 8.93 -15.12
N ALA A 262 16.35 7.71 -14.61
CA ALA A 262 16.50 6.52 -15.45
C ALA A 262 15.21 6.21 -16.25
N LEU A 263 14.03 6.50 -15.71
CA LEU A 263 12.78 6.37 -16.44
C LEU A 263 12.63 7.49 -17.49
N ARG A 264 13.22 8.67 -17.27
CA ARG A 264 13.25 9.75 -18.25
C ARG A 264 14.15 9.44 -19.44
N SER A 265 15.34 8.86 -19.22
CA SER A 265 16.30 8.57 -20.30
C SER A 265 15.84 7.43 -21.21
N SER A 266 14.89 6.61 -20.76
CA SER A 266 14.16 5.64 -21.59
C SER A 266 13.06 6.33 -22.44
N TYR A 267 13.02 7.65 -22.42
CA TYR A 267 12.15 8.54 -23.18
C TYR A 267 13.01 9.31 -24.20
N PRO A 268 13.19 8.82 -25.44
CA PRO A 268 13.76 9.64 -26.49
C PRO A 268 12.84 10.79 -26.86
#